data_75b2300c33922fc6eabe23fd67123bba
#
_entry.id   75b2300c33922fc6eabe23fd67123bba
#
_cell.length_a   1.000
_cell.length_b   1.000
_cell.length_c   1.000
_cell.angle_alpha   90.00
_cell.angle_beta   90.00
_cell.angle_gamma   90.00
#
_symmetry.space_group_name_H-M   'P 1'
#
loop_
_entity.id
_entity.type
_entity.pdbx_description
1 polymer ?
#
loop_
_entity_poly.entity_id
_entity_poly.type
_entity_poly.pdbx_seq_one_letter_code
_entity_poly.pdbx_strand_id
1 'polypeptide(L)'
;MSEPILTTKDLKKSYGDLEAVRGVSFSVLRGEIFSLLGPNGAGKTTTISMLSCLLTPTSGTAVIDSYTIPRQSNQVRQIIGIVPQEIALYEELTARQNLTFWGHMYNMGGKTLKMRLDEVLEQVNLTDRANDKVKNFSGGMKRRINIAAGLLHKPKLLFMDEPTVGIDPQSRRRILDMVKELRDQGMTVLYTTHYMEEAEELSDRVGIIDNGRLIALGTQDELKKLVGEQETLRLHFGEGHQANGDATLFTTIDGVLTTTAVNGELILSVKQATAVLPGVVAQANSLGLQIRSIDIEEPNLEAVFLHLTGKGLRDS
;
A
#
# COMPACT_ATOMS: atom_id res chain seq x y z
N MET A 1 -23.94 6.83 -7.00
CA MET A 1 -22.57 6.32 -7.22
C MET A 1 -21.63 7.52 -7.18
N SER A 2 -20.59 7.47 -6.35
CA SER A 2 -19.61 8.57 -6.25
C SER A 2 -18.86 8.72 -7.59
N GLU A 3 -18.69 9.95 -8.05
CA GLU A 3 -17.95 10.25 -9.28
C GLU A 3 -16.44 9.99 -9.09
N PRO A 4 -15.75 9.36 -10.05
CA PRO A 4 -14.31 9.13 -9.93
C PRO A 4 -13.54 10.46 -10.01
N ILE A 5 -12.56 10.64 -9.10
CA ILE A 5 -11.59 11.74 -9.18
C ILE A 5 -10.41 11.40 -10.07
N LEU A 6 -10.05 10.10 -10.15
CA LEU A 6 -8.98 9.58 -10.99
C LEU A 6 -9.52 8.44 -11.85
N THR A 7 -9.17 8.46 -13.12
CA THR A 7 -9.40 7.32 -14.03
C THR A 7 -8.13 7.11 -14.86
N THR A 8 -7.65 5.88 -14.93
CA THR A 8 -6.55 5.47 -15.83
C THR A 8 -7.08 4.58 -16.94
N LYS A 9 -6.49 4.69 -18.12
CA LYS A 9 -6.84 3.87 -19.27
C LYS A 9 -5.56 3.39 -19.96
N ASP A 10 -5.31 2.09 -19.87
CA ASP A 10 -4.19 1.37 -20.49
C ASP A 10 -2.83 2.05 -20.24
N LEU A 11 -2.59 2.50 -19.00
CA LEU A 11 -1.42 3.27 -18.62
C LEU A 11 -0.18 2.37 -18.65
N LYS A 12 0.83 2.74 -19.44
CA LYS A 12 2.06 1.96 -19.64
C LYS A 12 3.32 2.78 -19.41
N LYS A 13 4.35 2.11 -18.88
CA LYS A 13 5.69 2.67 -18.77
C LYS A 13 6.75 1.64 -19.08
N SER A 14 7.61 1.97 -20.06
CA SER A 14 8.79 1.17 -20.39
C SER A 14 10.06 1.99 -20.15
N TYR A 15 11.11 1.31 -19.73
CA TYR A 15 12.47 1.81 -19.59
C TYR A 15 13.40 0.91 -20.44
N GLY A 16 13.66 1.32 -21.68
CA GLY A 16 14.27 0.43 -22.67
C GLY A 16 13.40 -0.81 -22.86
N ASP A 17 13.97 -2.00 -22.68
CA ASP A 17 13.28 -3.28 -22.83
C ASP A 17 12.43 -3.68 -21.62
N LEU A 18 12.57 -2.99 -20.48
CA LEU A 18 11.83 -3.28 -19.28
C LEU A 18 10.47 -2.58 -19.28
N GLU A 19 9.38 -3.34 -19.40
CA GLU A 19 8.03 -2.84 -19.19
C GLU A 19 7.68 -2.85 -17.70
N ALA A 20 7.86 -1.72 -17.02
CA ALA A 20 7.58 -1.58 -15.59
C ALA A 20 6.08 -1.49 -15.28
N VAL A 21 5.27 -0.93 -16.19
CA VAL A 21 3.80 -0.88 -16.10
C VAL A 21 3.22 -1.26 -17.47
N ARG A 22 2.30 -2.26 -17.48
CA ARG A 22 1.88 -3.00 -18.67
C ARG A 22 0.39 -2.86 -18.98
N GLY A 23 -0.12 -1.62 -18.91
CA GLY A 23 -1.52 -1.34 -19.25
C GLY A 23 -2.46 -1.39 -18.05
N VAL A 24 -2.20 -0.56 -17.04
CA VAL A 24 -3.00 -0.47 -15.83
C VAL A 24 -4.21 0.43 -16.05
N SER A 25 -5.41 -0.09 -15.77
CA SER A 25 -6.69 0.62 -15.90
C SER A 25 -7.51 0.49 -14.61
N PHE A 26 -7.78 1.59 -13.93
CA PHE A 26 -8.60 1.65 -12.72
C PHE A 26 -9.17 3.05 -12.51
N SER A 27 -10.08 3.16 -11.55
CA SER A 27 -10.61 4.45 -11.10
C SER A 27 -10.54 4.56 -9.58
N VAL A 28 -10.37 5.79 -9.10
CA VAL A 28 -10.45 6.15 -7.66
C VAL A 28 -11.62 7.08 -7.50
N LEU A 29 -12.52 6.76 -6.54
CA LEU A 29 -13.71 7.55 -6.25
C LEU A 29 -13.38 8.71 -5.31
N ARG A 30 -14.19 9.76 -5.32
CA ARG A 30 -14.01 10.88 -4.39
C ARG A 30 -14.27 10.44 -2.95
N GLY A 31 -13.38 10.81 -2.05
CA GLY A 31 -13.48 10.54 -0.61
C GLY A 31 -13.15 9.09 -0.22
N GLU A 32 -12.62 8.25 -1.14
CA GLU A 32 -12.17 6.90 -0.78
C GLU A 32 -10.67 6.84 -0.49
N ILE A 33 -10.26 5.87 0.30
CA ILE A 33 -8.90 5.36 0.33
C ILE A 33 -8.83 4.19 -0.65
N PHE A 34 -8.11 4.38 -1.75
CA PHE A 34 -7.82 3.34 -2.72
C PHE A 34 -6.39 2.84 -2.52
N SER A 35 -6.20 1.57 -2.20
CA SER A 35 -4.86 0.99 -2.11
C SER A 35 -4.44 0.29 -3.38
N LEU A 36 -3.20 0.53 -3.80
CA LEU A 36 -2.52 -0.25 -4.81
C LEU A 36 -1.54 -1.20 -4.10
N LEU A 37 -1.95 -2.46 -3.94
CA LEU A 37 -1.24 -3.51 -3.22
C LEU A 37 -0.42 -4.36 -4.18
N GLY A 38 0.82 -4.67 -3.81
CA GLY A 38 1.65 -5.58 -4.60
C GLY A 38 3.10 -5.65 -4.10
N PRO A 39 3.88 -6.64 -4.55
CA PRO A 39 5.27 -6.82 -4.12
C PRO A 39 6.17 -5.68 -4.60
N ASN A 40 7.40 -5.68 -4.09
CA ASN A 40 8.45 -4.79 -4.58
C ASN A 40 8.71 -5.06 -6.07
N GLY A 41 8.85 -3.99 -6.86
CA GLY A 41 9.01 -4.10 -8.32
C GLY A 41 7.71 -4.36 -9.10
N ALA A 42 6.54 -4.45 -8.47
CA ALA A 42 5.26 -4.66 -9.16
C ALA A 42 4.80 -3.48 -10.03
N GLY A 43 5.45 -2.31 -9.90
CA GLY A 43 5.11 -1.11 -10.68
C GLY A 43 4.34 -0.04 -9.91
N LYS A 44 4.16 -0.16 -8.58
CA LYS A 44 3.41 0.78 -7.73
C LYS A 44 3.97 2.21 -7.80
N THR A 45 5.25 2.39 -7.42
CA THR A 45 5.95 3.69 -7.48
C THR A 45 5.98 4.28 -8.88
N THR A 46 6.19 3.45 -9.92
CA THR A 46 6.14 3.91 -11.32
C THR A 46 4.75 4.41 -11.68
N THR A 47 3.69 3.72 -11.24
CA THR A 47 2.30 4.15 -11.48
C THR A 47 2.02 5.49 -10.79
N ILE A 48 2.36 5.64 -9.50
CA ILE A 48 2.23 6.92 -8.79
C ILE A 48 3.04 8.01 -9.47
N SER A 49 4.27 7.74 -9.89
CA SER A 49 5.13 8.72 -10.57
C SER A 49 4.54 9.22 -11.88
N MET A 50 3.85 8.38 -12.64
CA MET A 50 3.11 8.81 -13.83
C MET A 50 1.88 9.66 -13.47
N LEU A 51 1.09 9.24 -12.48
CA LEU A 51 -0.12 9.94 -12.04
C LEU A 51 0.19 11.27 -11.37
N SER A 52 1.31 11.38 -10.69
CA SER A 52 1.81 12.63 -10.09
C SER A 52 2.54 13.54 -11.09
N CYS A 53 2.60 13.16 -12.37
CA CYS A 53 3.29 13.89 -13.42
C CYS A 53 4.81 14.05 -13.19
N LEU A 54 5.43 13.16 -12.41
CA LEU A 54 6.90 13.07 -12.29
C LEU A 54 7.50 12.31 -13.46
N LEU A 55 6.75 11.35 -14.02
CA LEU A 55 7.12 10.57 -15.20
C LEU A 55 6.08 10.71 -16.29
N THR A 56 6.53 10.80 -17.54
CA THR A 56 5.63 10.73 -18.69
C THR A 56 5.32 9.26 -19.01
N PRO A 57 4.05 8.86 -19.12
CA PRO A 57 3.68 7.53 -19.63
C PRO A 57 4.27 7.25 -21.02
N THR A 58 4.62 6.01 -21.28
CA THR A 58 5.01 5.57 -22.63
C THR A 58 3.77 5.51 -23.55
N SER A 59 2.64 5.06 -22.99
CA SER A 59 1.33 5.09 -23.67
C SER A 59 0.20 5.03 -22.64
N GLY A 60 -1.04 5.15 -23.11
CA GLY A 60 -2.21 5.24 -22.27
C GLY A 60 -2.45 6.65 -21.76
N THR A 61 -3.49 6.83 -20.95
CA THR A 61 -3.91 8.13 -20.44
C THR A 61 -4.41 8.03 -19.02
N ALA A 62 -4.33 9.13 -18.27
CA ALA A 62 -5.04 9.28 -17.01
C ALA A 62 -5.75 10.63 -16.97
N VAL A 63 -6.88 10.67 -16.26
CA VAL A 63 -7.65 11.89 -16.01
C VAL A 63 -7.77 12.05 -14.49
N ILE A 64 -7.38 13.22 -13.97
CA ILE A 64 -7.54 13.59 -12.58
C ILE A 64 -8.39 14.85 -12.49
N ASP A 65 -9.55 14.76 -11.86
CA ASP A 65 -10.53 15.85 -11.71
C ASP A 65 -10.85 16.49 -13.04
N SER A 66 -10.90 16.17 -14.12
CA SER A 66 -11.04 16.77 -15.46
C SER A 66 -9.75 17.08 -16.22
N TYR A 67 -8.58 16.99 -15.58
CA TYR A 67 -7.30 17.25 -16.26
C TYR A 67 -6.66 15.96 -16.78
N THR A 68 -6.26 15.97 -18.07
CA THR A 68 -5.65 14.81 -18.72
C THR A 68 -4.12 14.82 -18.61
N ILE A 69 -3.55 13.69 -18.19
CA ILE A 69 -2.11 13.44 -18.20
C ILE A 69 -1.72 12.79 -19.55
N PRO A 70 -0.63 13.22 -20.21
CA PRO A 70 0.35 14.22 -19.75
C PRO A 70 0.03 15.66 -20.16
N ARG A 71 -1.02 15.92 -20.92
CA ARG A 71 -1.27 17.22 -21.56
C ARG A 71 -1.44 18.39 -20.59
N GLN A 72 -2.04 18.13 -19.44
CA GLN A 72 -2.41 19.14 -18.42
C GLN A 72 -1.69 18.90 -17.07
N SER A 73 -0.44 18.46 -17.13
CA SER A 73 0.33 18.10 -15.94
C SER A 73 0.49 19.24 -14.93
N ASN A 74 0.56 20.48 -15.39
CA ASN A 74 0.68 21.64 -14.50
C ASN A 74 -0.58 21.86 -13.66
N GLN A 75 -1.76 21.68 -14.26
CA GLN A 75 -3.04 21.76 -13.55
C GLN A 75 -3.20 20.60 -12.56
N VAL A 76 -2.79 19.39 -12.98
CA VAL A 76 -2.80 18.22 -12.09
C VAL A 76 -1.94 18.45 -10.85
N ARG A 77 -0.71 18.94 -10.99
CA ARG A 77 0.20 19.21 -9.86
C ARG A 77 -0.36 20.19 -8.84
N GLN A 78 -1.28 21.07 -9.23
CA GLN A 78 -1.90 22.04 -8.30
C GLN A 78 -2.99 21.42 -7.43
N ILE A 79 -3.56 20.30 -7.83
CA ILE A 79 -4.69 19.67 -7.15
C ILE A 79 -4.35 18.34 -6.48
N ILE A 80 -3.12 17.86 -6.65
CA ILE A 80 -2.64 16.64 -6.02
C ILE A 80 -1.61 16.93 -4.93
N GLY A 81 -1.61 16.16 -3.86
CA GLY A 81 -0.51 16.08 -2.89
C GLY A 81 0.30 14.81 -3.13
N ILE A 82 1.58 14.84 -2.80
CA ILE A 82 2.49 13.70 -2.96
C ILE A 82 3.26 13.50 -1.67
N VAL A 83 3.24 12.28 -1.16
CA VAL A 83 4.09 11.79 -0.07
C VAL A 83 4.98 10.70 -0.65
N PRO A 84 6.20 11.01 -1.06
CA PRO A 84 7.10 10.01 -1.64
C PRO A 84 7.59 9.02 -0.58
N GLN A 85 8.07 7.86 -1.02
CA GLN A 85 8.66 6.84 -0.15
C GLN A 85 9.88 7.38 0.61
N GLU A 86 10.74 8.14 -0.04
CA GLU A 86 11.86 8.82 0.60
C GLU A 86 11.41 10.09 1.31
N ILE A 87 12.11 10.45 2.38
CA ILE A 87 11.84 11.67 3.13
C ILE A 87 12.39 12.89 2.37
N ALA A 88 11.50 13.75 1.89
CA ALA A 88 11.84 14.96 1.14
C ALA A 88 11.88 16.19 2.06
N LEU A 89 12.76 16.19 3.07
CA LEU A 89 12.91 17.24 4.06
C LEU A 89 14.36 17.69 4.21
N TYR A 90 14.54 18.97 4.53
CA TYR A 90 15.84 19.55 4.87
C TYR A 90 16.10 19.36 6.36
N GLU A 91 17.03 18.50 6.72
CA GLU A 91 17.27 18.10 8.11
C GLU A 91 17.78 19.23 9.02
N GLU A 92 18.52 20.19 8.47
CA GLU A 92 19.04 21.34 9.22
C GLU A 92 18.00 22.43 9.47
N LEU A 93 16.87 22.38 8.78
CA LEU A 93 15.74 23.29 9.00
C LEU A 93 14.80 22.73 10.07
N THR A 94 14.03 23.64 10.70
CA THR A 94 12.94 23.24 11.60
C THR A 94 11.77 22.66 10.79
N ALA A 95 10.85 21.98 11.47
CA ALA A 95 9.62 21.49 10.82
C ALA A 95 8.84 22.64 10.16
N ARG A 96 8.66 23.74 10.87
CA ARG A 96 7.98 24.95 10.36
C ARG A 96 8.72 25.55 9.15
N GLN A 97 10.04 25.60 9.16
CA GLN A 97 10.83 26.10 8.03
C GLN A 97 10.71 25.19 6.80
N ASN A 98 10.73 23.87 6.98
CA ASN A 98 10.49 22.92 5.91
C ASN A 98 9.11 23.13 5.26
N LEU A 99 8.07 23.22 6.08
CA LEU A 99 6.71 23.45 5.59
C LEU A 99 6.57 24.85 4.94
N THR A 100 7.25 25.88 5.46
CA THR A 100 7.29 27.21 4.84
C THR A 100 7.91 27.14 3.44
N PHE A 101 9.02 26.42 3.29
CA PHE A 101 9.67 26.20 1.99
C PHE A 101 8.69 25.58 0.99
N TRP A 102 8.04 24.47 1.35
CA TRP A 102 7.07 23.82 0.48
C TRP A 102 5.85 24.69 0.19
N GLY A 103 5.36 25.45 1.18
CA GLY A 103 4.28 26.41 0.97
C GLY A 103 4.61 27.47 -0.08
N HIS A 104 5.83 28.01 -0.06
CA HIS A 104 6.29 28.95 -1.08
C HIS A 104 6.37 28.30 -2.48
N MET A 105 6.75 27.03 -2.58
CA MET A 105 6.75 26.29 -3.86
C MET A 105 5.34 26.17 -4.47
N TYR A 106 4.29 26.18 -3.62
CA TYR A 106 2.89 26.26 -4.04
C TYR A 106 2.35 27.70 -4.14
N ASN A 107 3.24 28.72 -4.22
CA ASN A 107 2.88 30.15 -4.28
C ASN A 107 2.03 30.64 -3.09
N MET A 108 2.13 29.98 -1.95
CA MET A 108 1.47 30.41 -0.73
C MET A 108 2.34 31.42 0.01
N GLY A 109 1.71 32.41 0.65
CA GLY A 109 2.45 33.45 1.40
C GLY A 109 1.59 34.17 2.43
N GLY A 110 2.23 35.05 3.19
CA GLY A 110 1.58 35.94 4.14
C GLY A 110 0.76 35.20 5.21
N LYS A 111 -0.40 35.79 5.55
CA LYS A 111 -1.31 35.24 6.58
C LYS A 111 -1.84 33.87 6.23
N THR A 112 -2.16 33.63 4.96
CA THR A 112 -2.69 32.34 4.48
C THR A 112 -1.70 31.20 4.74
N LEU A 113 -0.42 31.40 4.39
CA LEU A 113 0.60 30.39 4.66
C LEU A 113 0.75 30.13 6.15
N LYS A 114 0.81 31.19 6.98
CA LYS A 114 0.93 31.03 8.44
C LYS A 114 -0.20 30.20 9.02
N MET A 115 -1.44 30.51 8.68
CA MET A 115 -2.60 29.74 9.14
C MET A 115 -2.51 28.27 8.68
N ARG A 116 -2.12 28.06 7.42
CA ARG A 116 -2.06 26.70 6.88
C ARG A 116 -0.96 25.85 7.50
N LEU A 117 0.18 26.48 7.85
CA LEU A 117 1.26 25.82 8.60
C LEU A 117 0.77 25.32 9.97
N ASP A 118 0.03 26.15 10.69
CA ASP A 118 -0.52 25.75 12.00
C ASP A 118 -1.55 24.61 11.84
N GLU A 119 -2.45 24.70 10.86
CA GLU A 119 -3.42 23.64 10.56
C GLU A 119 -2.75 22.28 10.25
N VAL A 120 -1.74 22.24 9.36
CA VAL A 120 -1.11 20.96 8.99
C VAL A 120 -0.23 20.39 10.10
N LEU A 121 0.41 21.24 10.91
CA LEU A 121 1.17 20.82 12.09
C LEU A 121 0.25 20.19 13.15
N GLU A 122 -0.95 20.73 13.32
CA GLU A 122 -1.97 20.13 14.19
C GLU A 122 -2.47 18.81 13.64
N GLN A 123 -2.82 18.73 12.34
CA GLN A 123 -3.25 17.49 11.68
C GLN A 123 -2.25 16.34 11.84
N VAL A 124 -0.94 16.64 11.85
CA VAL A 124 0.09 15.59 12.01
C VAL A 124 0.57 15.44 13.47
N ASN A 125 -0.08 16.11 14.44
CA ASN A 125 0.25 16.09 15.87
C ASN A 125 1.73 16.45 16.16
N LEU A 126 2.23 17.56 15.57
CA LEU A 126 3.61 18.04 15.72
C LEU A 126 3.70 19.54 15.98
N THR A 127 2.61 20.16 16.48
CA THR A 127 2.57 21.59 16.82
C THR A 127 3.66 21.98 17.83
N ASP A 128 3.82 21.20 18.91
CA ASP A 128 4.80 21.46 19.98
C ASP A 128 6.26 21.29 19.52
N ARG A 129 6.46 20.59 18.40
CA ARG A 129 7.78 20.32 17.83
C ARG A 129 8.05 21.15 16.57
N ALA A 130 7.17 22.10 16.24
CA ALA A 130 7.23 22.88 15.01
C ALA A 130 8.56 23.64 14.82
N ASN A 131 9.19 24.05 15.91
CA ASN A 131 10.43 24.83 15.90
C ASN A 131 11.70 23.99 16.14
N ASP A 132 11.56 22.67 16.27
CA ASP A 132 12.69 21.76 16.40
C ASP A 132 13.24 21.41 15.01
N LYS A 133 14.57 21.24 14.92
CA LYS A 133 15.22 20.80 13.69
C LYS A 133 14.84 19.37 13.34
N VAL A 134 14.56 19.11 12.06
CA VAL A 134 14.12 17.83 11.54
C VAL A 134 15.15 16.71 11.77
N LYS A 135 16.44 17.04 11.82
CA LYS A 135 17.49 16.03 12.16
C LYS A 135 17.30 15.37 13.52
N ASN A 136 16.62 16.03 14.45
CA ASN A 136 16.33 15.51 15.80
C ASN A 136 15.01 14.71 15.86
N PHE A 137 14.34 14.51 14.74
CA PHE A 137 13.07 13.79 14.67
C PHE A 137 13.29 12.29 14.50
N SER A 138 12.40 11.48 15.09
CA SER A 138 12.30 10.06 14.76
C SER A 138 11.86 9.88 13.31
N GLY A 139 12.07 8.68 12.74
CA GLY A 139 11.59 8.35 11.39
C GLY A 139 10.09 8.63 11.21
N GLY A 140 9.28 8.23 12.20
CA GLY A 140 7.84 8.49 12.19
C GLY A 140 7.48 9.98 12.27
N MET A 141 8.25 10.80 13.00
CA MET A 141 8.05 12.26 13.02
C MET A 141 8.42 12.88 11.66
N LYS A 142 9.54 12.47 11.06
CA LYS A 142 9.95 12.92 9.72
C LYS A 142 8.87 12.58 8.69
N ARG A 143 8.34 11.34 8.73
CA ARG A 143 7.26 10.90 7.83
C ARG A 143 6.01 11.76 7.99
N ARG A 144 5.60 12.07 9.21
CA ARG A 144 4.43 12.94 9.46
C ARG A 144 4.62 14.37 8.93
N ILE A 145 5.82 14.97 9.06
CA ILE A 145 6.11 16.28 8.41
C ILE A 145 6.10 16.16 6.89
N ASN A 146 6.57 15.03 6.33
CA ASN A 146 6.52 14.78 4.89
C ASN A 146 5.06 14.73 4.39
N ILE A 147 4.15 14.10 5.16
CA ILE A 147 2.71 14.10 4.88
C ILE A 147 2.14 15.53 5.00
N ALA A 148 2.49 16.28 6.06
CA ALA A 148 2.06 17.67 6.22
C ALA A 148 2.45 18.56 5.03
N ALA A 149 3.65 18.36 4.46
CA ALA A 149 4.08 19.06 3.25
C ALA A 149 3.18 18.77 2.06
N GLY A 150 2.77 17.49 1.87
CA GLY A 150 1.83 17.10 0.81
C GLY A 150 0.41 17.66 0.98
N LEU A 151 0.03 18.06 2.20
CA LEU A 151 -1.30 18.59 2.52
C LEU A 151 -1.40 20.13 2.47
N LEU A 152 -0.27 20.85 2.38
CA LEU A 152 -0.21 22.31 2.54
C LEU A 152 -1.20 23.07 1.65
N HIS A 153 -1.25 22.75 0.37
CA HIS A 153 -2.04 23.47 -0.64
C HIS A 153 -3.49 22.95 -0.78
N LYS A 154 -3.97 22.13 0.20
CA LYS A 154 -5.33 21.54 0.20
C LYS A 154 -5.61 20.73 -1.06
N PRO A 155 -4.82 19.68 -1.35
CA PRO A 155 -5.03 18.86 -2.53
C PRO A 155 -6.39 18.18 -2.52
N LYS A 156 -6.92 17.84 -3.71
CA LYS A 156 -8.14 17.04 -3.87
C LYS A 156 -7.87 15.53 -3.82
N LEU A 157 -6.63 15.12 -4.13
CA LEU A 157 -6.17 13.75 -4.15
C LEU A 157 -4.75 13.68 -3.57
N LEU A 158 -4.54 12.84 -2.58
CA LEU A 158 -3.25 12.61 -1.94
C LEU A 158 -2.68 11.27 -2.42
N PHE A 159 -1.49 11.30 -3.02
CA PHE A 159 -0.71 10.11 -3.31
C PHE A 159 0.25 9.82 -2.16
N MET A 160 0.25 8.60 -1.67
CA MET A 160 1.15 8.15 -0.61
C MET A 160 1.88 6.88 -1.07
N ASP A 161 3.18 7.02 -1.35
CA ASP A 161 3.99 5.91 -1.83
C ASP A 161 4.70 5.23 -0.66
N GLU A 162 4.20 4.06 -0.26
CA GLU A 162 4.71 3.23 0.83
C GLU A 162 5.08 4.03 2.10
N PRO A 163 4.15 4.80 2.69
CA PRO A 163 4.49 5.80 3.70
C PRO A 163 4.93 5.22 5.04
N THR A 164 4.80 3.94 5.26
CA THR A 164 5.09 3.26 6.53
C THR A 164 6.34 2.37 6.48
N VAL A 165 6.97 2.26 5.31
CA VAL A 165 8.19 1.45 5.14
C VAL A 165 9.33 2.01 5.99
N GLY A 166 9.98 1.12 6.77
CA GLY A 166 11.07 1.48 7.66
C GLY A 166 10.66 2.27 8.91
N ILE A 167 9.36 2.30 9.22
CA ILE A 167 8.79 3.00 10.38
C ILE A 167 8.47 2.00 11.50
N ASP A 168 8.75 2.37 12.74
CA ASP A 168 8.43 1.56 13.92
C ASP A 168 6.91 1.33 14.06
N PRO A 169 6.47 0.23 14.73
CA PRO A 169 5.05 -0.13 14.80
C PRO A 169 4.15 0.96 15.40
N GLN A 170 4.61 1.69 16.42
CA GLN A 170 3.83 2.74 17.04
C GLN A 170 3.63 3.94 16.11
N SER A 171 4.68 4.34 15.39
CA SER A 171 4.62 5.41 14.39
C SER A 171 3.80 5.00 13.16
N ARG A 172 3.90 3.71 12.72
CA ARG A 172 3.05 3.14 11.68
C ARG A 172 1.58 3.30 12.05
N ARG A 173 1.18 2.84 13.25
CA ARG A 173 -0.21 2.97 13.73
C ARG A 173 -0.72 4.41 13.64
N ARG A 174 0.06 5.38 14.12
CA ARG A 174 -0.31 6.81 14.07
C ARG A 174 -0.49 7.34 12.64
N ILE A 175 0.31 6.85 11.68
CA ILE A 175 0.17 7.22 10.27
C ILE A 175 -1.13 6.64 9.69
N LEU A 176 -1.44 5.38 9.97
CA LEU A 176 -2.68 4.76 9.50
C LEU A 176 -3.92 5.46 10.06
N ASP A 177 -3.93 5.76 11.37
CA ASP A 177 -5.02 6.51 11.99
C ASP A 177 -5.21 7.89 11.36
N MET A 178 -4.11 8.62 11.12
CA MET A 178 -4.15 9.93 10.45
C MET A 178 -4.71 9.83 9.02
N VAL A 179 -4.37 8.79 8.26
CA VAL A 179 -4.91 8.59 6.90
C VAL A 179 -6.42 8.37 6.94
N LYS A 180 -6.92 7.62 7.94
CA LYS A 180 -8.36 7.46 8.17
C LYS A 180 -9.04 8.78 8.51
N GLU A 181 -8.45 9.57 9.41
CA GLU A 181 -8.96 10.90 9.77
C GLU A 181 -9.02 11.83 8.56
N LEU A 182 -8.02 11.81 7.68
CA LEU A 182 -8.03 12.59 6.45
C LEU A 182 -9.18 12.16 5.51
N ARG A 183 -9.41 10.85 5.34
CA ARG A 183 -10.53 10.32 4.56
C ARG A 183 -11.87 10.76 5.15
N ASP A 184 -12.03 10.68 6.47
CA ASP A 184 -13.26 11.08 7.17
C ASP A 184 -13.56 12.58 7.04
N GLN A 185 -12.51 13.40 6.79
CA GLN A 185 -12.60 14.81 6.41
C GLN A 185 -12.87 15.03 4.91
N GLY A 186 -13.08 13.96 4.13
CA GLY A 186 -13.40 14.02 2.70
C GLY A 186 -12.18 13.98 1.76
N MET A 187 -10.96 13.74 2.26
CA MET A 187 -9.77 13.56 1.43
C MET A 187 -9.86 12.27 0.63
N THR A 188 -9.52 12.33 -0.64
CA THR A 188 -9.28 11.12 -1.44
C THR A 188 -7.81 10.73 -1.35
N VAL A 189 -7.54 9.46 -1.10
CA VAL A 189 -6.16 8.96 -0.95
C VAL A 189 -5.91 7.79 -1.91
N LEU A 190 -4.82 7.85 -2.68
CA LEU A 190 -4.24 6.69 -3.34
C LEU A 190 -2.99 6.29 -2.55
N TYR A 191 -3.07 5.14 -1.92
CA TYR A 191 -2.08 4.59 -1.00
C TYR A 191 -1.39 3.39 -1.64
N THR A 192 -0.07 3.35 -1.70
CA THR A 192 0.63 2.12 -2.11
C THR A 192 1.22 1.43 -0.91
N THR A 193 1.17 0.12 -0.90
CA THR A 193 1.79 -0.71 0.11
C THR A 193 2.10 -2.11 -0.43
N HIS A 194 3.03 -2.79 0.22
CA HIS A 194 3.20 -4.23 0.08
C HIS A 194 2.75 -4.97 1.36
N TYR A 195 2.27 -4.24 2.38
CA TYR A 195 1.70 -4.82 3.59
C TYR A 195 0.19 -5.01 3.42
N MET A 196 -0.26 -6.27 3.46
CA MET A 196 -1.66 -6.62 3.26
C MET A 196 -2.54 -6.10 4.39
N GLU A 197 -2.06 -6.17 5.61
CA GLU A 197 -2.76 -5.68 6.80
C GLU A 197 -3.06 -4.18 6.70
N GLU A 198 -2.17 -3.38 6.09
CA GLU A 198 -2.43 -1.96 5.87
C GLU A 198 -3.54 -1.74 4.84
N ALA A 199 -3.50 -2.51 3.73
CA ALA A 199 -4.54 -2.43 2.72
C ALA A 199 -5.90 -2.88 3.28
N GLU A 200 -5.95 -3.93 4.09
CA GLU A 200 -7.16 -4.40 4.76
C GLU A 200 -7.69 -3.39 5.77
N GLU A 201 -6.81 -2.76 6.53
CA GLU A 201 -7.22 -1.82 7.56
C GLU A 201 -7.71 -0.48 7.03
N LEU A 202 -7.09 0.02 5.94
CA LEU A 202 -7.32 1.38 5.45
C LEU A 202 -8.34 1.47 4.33
N SER A 203 -8.40 0.47 3.43
CA SER A 203 -8.90 0.71 2.08
C SER A 203 -10.38 0.44 1.94
N ASP A 204 -11.06 1.35 1.28
CA ASP A 204 -12.43 1.13 0.79
C ASP A 204 -12.42 0.17 -0.43
N ARG A 205 -11.40 0.32 -1.30
CA ARG A 205 -11.15 -0.56 -2.44
C ARG A 205 -9.66 -0.80 -2.62
N VAL A 206 -9.32 -1.99 -3.12
CA VAL A 206 -7.93 -2.41 -3.36
C VAL A 206 -7.76 -2.83 -4.81
N GLY A 207 -6.71 -2.30 -5.45
CA GLY A 207 -6.19 -2.82 -6.71
C GLY A 207 -4.94 -3.65 -6.42
N ILE A 208 -4.93 -4.91 -6.82
CA ILE A 208 -3.78 -5.80 -6.68
C ILE A 208 -2.96 -5.71 -7.96
N ILE A 209 -1.69 -5.34 -7.83
CA ILE A 209 -0.77 -5.22 -8.98
C ILE A 209 0.38 -6.21 -8.83
N ASP A 210 0.69 -6.93 -9.90
CA ASP A 210 1.85 -7.81 -10.01
C ASP A 210 2.46 -7.71 -11.41
N ASN A 211 3.80 -7.73 -11.51
CA ASN A 211 4.55 -7.66 -12.77
C ASN A 211 4.04 -6.56 -13.73
N GLY A 212 3.71 -5.39 -13.20
CA GLY A 212 3.23 -4.23 -13.96
C GLY A 212 1.78 -4.33 -14.44
N ARG A 213 0.99 -5.31 -14.00
CA ARG A 213 -0.41 -5.52 -14.38
C ARG A 213 -1.33 -5.46 -13.17
N LEU A 214 -2.48 -4.84 -13.33
CA LEU A 214 -3.57 -4.94 -12.36
C LEU A 214 -4.23 -6.31 -12.53
N ILE A 215 -4.12 -7.18 -11.52
CA ILE A 215 -4.62 -8.56 -11.56
C ILE A 215 -5.97 -8.74 -10.87
N ALA A 216 -6.32 -7.85 -9.93
CA ALA A 216 -7.64 -7.79 -9.31
C ALA A 216 -7.96 -6.38 -8.85
N LEU A 217 -9.24 -6.05 -8.73
CA LEU A 217 -9.76 -4.76 -8.28
C LEU A 217 -11.13 -4.94 -7.66
N GLY A 218 -11.35 -4.42 -6.46
CA GLY A 218 -12.66 -4.46 -5.79
C GLY A 218 -12.59 -3.98 -4.36
N THR A 219 -13.72 -4.05 -3.67
CA THR A 219 -13.77 -3.99 -2.20
C THR A 219 -13.10 -5.24 -1.63
N GLN A 220 -12.76 -5.22 -0.33
CA GLN A 220 -12.19 -6.40 0.32
C GLN A 220 -13.11 -7.62 0.20
N ASP A 221 -14.41 -7.43 0.40
CA ASP A 221 -15.41 -8.51 0.29
C ASP A 221 -15.52 -9.07 -1.14
N GLU A 222 -15.42 -8.21 -2.17
CA GLU A 222 -15.40 -8.64 -3.56
C GLU A 222 -14.14 -9.45 -3.88
N LEU A 223 -12.98 -9.00 -3.37
CA LEU A 223 -11.72 -9.70 -3.57
C LEU A 223 -11.68 -11.04 -2.82
N LYS A 224 -12.12 -11.08 -1.56
CA LYS A 224 -12.21 -12.32 -0.78
C LYS A 224 -13.10 -13.35 -1.42
N LYS A 225 -14.19 -12.94 -2.09
CA LYS A 225 -15.05 -13.87 -2.86
C LYS A 225 -14.34 -14.56 -4.04
N LEU A 226 -13.24 -14.00 -4.57
CA LEU A 226 -12.46 -14.66 -5.63
C LEU A 226 -11.80 -15.94 -5.15
N VAL A 227 -11.50 -16.03 -3.87
CA VAL A 227 -10.91 -17.22 -3.23
C VAL A 227 -12.00 -18.19 -2.75
N GLY A 228 -13.27 -17.77 -2.71
CA GLY A 228 -14.38 -18.53 -2.17
C GLY A 228 -14.36 -18.60 -0.64
N GLU A 229 -15.02 -19.60 -0.05
CA GLU A 229 -15.00 -19.88 1.40
C GLU A 229 -13.73 -20.65 1.81
N GLN A 230 -12.60 -20.40 1.16
CA GLN A 230 -11.34 -21.11 1.44
C GLN A 230 -10.68 -20.49 2.67
N GLU A 231 -10.37 -21.33 3.64
CA GLU A 231 -9.62 -20.95 4.84
C GLU A 231 -8.11 -21.13 4.60
N THR A 232 -7.31 -20.38 5.33
CA THR A 232 -5.85 -20.52 5.31
C THR A 232 -5.38 -21.19 6.60
N LEU A 233 -4.64 -22.29 6.46
CA LEU A 233 -3.89 -22.90 7.56
C LEU A 233 -2.44 -22.46 7.50
N ARG A 234 -1.95 -21.78 8.52
CA ARG A 234 -0.55 -21.39 8.65
C ARG A 234 0.12 -22.26 9.71
N LEU A 235 1.13 -23.03 9.30
CA LEU A 235 1.87 -23.92 10.17
C LEU A 235 3.25 -23.31 10.48
N HIS A 236 3.54 -23.17 11.76
CA HIS A 236 4.85 -22.78 12.25
C HIS A 236 5.58 -24.02 12.79
N PHE A 237 6.85 -24.14 12.44
CA PHE A 237 7.68 -25.28 12.85
C PHE A 237 8.69 -24.88 13.91
N GLY A 238 9.18 -25.88 14.66
CA GLY A 238 10.25 -25.70 15.66
C GLY A 238 11.61 -25.40 15.02
N GLU A 239 12.55 -24.92 15.82
CA GLU A 239 13.92 -24.61 15.37
C GLU A 239 14.59 -25.78 14.65
N GLY A 240 15.16 -25.48 13.47
CA GLY A 240 15.86 -26.48 12.63
C GLY A 240 15.02 -27.17 11.57
N HIS A 241 13.71 -26.92 11.51
CA HIS A 241 12.82 -27.46 10.48
C HIS A 241 12.38 -26.35 9.51
N GLN A 242 12.68 -26.50 8.23
CA GLN A 242 12.21 -25.62 7.16
C GLN A 242 11.37 -26.41 6.17
N ALA A 243 10.15 -25.99 5.96
CA ALA A 243 9.19 -26.64 5.05
C ALA A 243 9.53 -26.48 3.55
N ASN A 244 10.68 -25.87 3.21
CA ASN A 244 11.02 -25.45 1.83
C ASN A 244 11.09 -26.58 0.78
N GLY A 245 11.21 -27.86 1.19
CA GLY A 245 11.22 -28.99 0.28
C GLY A 245 9.94 -29.85 0.30
N ASP A 246 9.16 -29.76 1.36
CA ASP A 246 8.08 -30.68 1.67
C ASP A 246 6.68 -30.12 1.37
N ALA A 247 6.58 -28.82 0.99
CA ALA A 247 5.29 -28.15 0.78
C ALA A 247 4.39 -28.91 -0.22
N THR A 248 4.96 -29.45 -1.29
CA THR A 248 4.21 -30.21 -2.33
C THR A 248 3.58 -31.51 -1.80
N LEU A 249 4.13 -32.08 -0.72
CA LEU A 249 3.63 -33.33 -0.15
C LEU A 249 2.27 -33.13 0.57
N PHE A 250 1.95 -31.91 0.95
CA PHE A 250 0.68 -31.57 1.57
C PHE A 250 -0.45 -31.37 0.55
N THR A 251 -0.14 -31.21 -0.74
CA THR A 251 -1.17 -31.10 -1.80
C THR A 251 -1.93 -32.42 -2.02
N THR A 252 -1.41 -33.54 -1.53
CA THR A 252 -2.08 -34.86 -1.63
C THR A 252 -3.21 -35.06 -0.64
N ILE A 253 -3.34 -34.14 0.35
CA ILE A 253 -4.38 -34.21 1.39
C ILE A 253 -5.70 -33.74 0.80
N ASP A 254 -6.75 -34.53 0.94
CA ASP A 254 -8.08 -34.13 0.45
C ASP A 254 -8.55 -32.84 1.16
N GLY A 255 -9.02 -31.87 0.36
CA GLY A 255 -9.42 -30.55 0.83
C GLY A 255 -8.31 -29.50 0.87
N VAL A 256 -7.03 -29.86 0.66
CA VAL A 256 -5.95 -28.91 0.42
C VAL A 256 -5.97 -28.49 -1.05
N LEU A 257 -5.99 -27.19 -1.31
CA LEU A 257 -6.08 -26.61 -2.64
C LEU A 257 -4.72 -26.16 -3.16
N THR A 258 -3.99 -25.41 -2.32
CA THR A 258 -2.63 -24.95 -2.63
C THR A 258 -1.75 -25.01 -1.39
N THR A 259 -0.44 -25.13 -1.61
CA THR A 259 0.56 -25.13 -0.55
C THR A 259 1.71 -24.20 -0.95
N THR A 260 2.17 -23.39 -0.02
CA THR A 260 3.31 -22.48 -0.23
C THR A 260 4.16 -22.44 1.03
N ALA A 261 5.48 -22.49 0.86
CA ALA A 261 6.43 -22.26 1.96
C ALA A 261 7.00 -20.85 1.84
N VAL A 262 6.86 -20.05 2.91
CA VAL A 262 7.34 -18.66 3.00
C VAL A 262 8.01 -18.47 4.35
N ASN A 263 9.23 -17.95 4.38
CA ASN A 263 9.96 -17.62 5.61
C ASN A 263 10.05 -18.76 6.65
N GLY A 264 10.04 -20.04 6.19
CA GLY A 264 10.07 -21.21 7.07
C GLY A 264 8.71 -21.66 7.59
N GLU A 265 7.65 -20.97 7.23
CA GLU A 265 6.26 -21.34 7.49
C GLU A 265 5.66 -22.10 6.31
N LEU A 266 4.67 -22.97 6.57
CA LEU A 266 3.88 -23.61 5.55
C LEU A 266 2.48 -23.03 5.55
N ILE A 267 2.07 -22.46 4.43
CA ILE A 267 0.75 -21.87 4.23
C ILE A 267 -0.05 -22.80 3.31
N LEU A 268 -1.20 -23.25 3.78
CA LEU A 268 -2.12 -24.11 3.05
C LEU A 268 -3.43 -23.37 2.82
N SER A 269 -3.87 -23.26 1.57
CA SER A 269 -5.26 -22.89 1.28
C SER A 269 -6.10 -24.18 1.28
N VAL A 270 -7.17 -24.19 2.07
CA VAL A 270 -8.00 -25.38 2.31
C VAL A 270 -9.48 -25.04 2.17
N LYS A 271 -10.29 -26.02 1.79
CA LYS A 271 -11.75 -25.85 1.70
C LYS A 271 -12.40 -25.61 3.05
N GLN A 272 -11.96 -26.36 4.07
CA GLN A 272 -12.47 -26.28 5.44
C GLN A 272 -11.36 -26.75 6.38
N ALA A 273 -10.82 -25.84 7.17
CA ALA A 273 -9.66 -26.07 8.03
C ALA A 273 -9.88 -27.22 9.01
N THR A 274 -11.04 -27.24 9.68
CA THR A 274 -11.37 -28.26 10.66
C THR A 274 -11.41 -29.68 10.10
N ALA A 275 -11.81 -29.84 8.84
CA ALA A 275 -11.85 -31.15 8.17
C ALA A 275 -10.45 -31.60 7.69
N VAL A 276 -9.61 -30.67 7.28
CA VAL A 276 -8.28 -30.94 6.69
C VAL A 276 -7.20 -31.08 7.76
N LEU A 277 -7.34 -30.41 8.89
CA LEU A 277 -6.36 -30.31 9.96
C LEU A 277 -5.81 -31.69 10.44
N PRO A 278 -6.64 -32.73 10.67
CA PRO A 278 -6.12 -34.04 11.10
C PRO A 278 -5.14 -34.66 10.07
N GLY A 279 -5.44 -34.53 8.77
CA GLY A 279 -4.58 -35.01 7.69
C GLY A 279 -3.25 -34.25 7.63
N VAL A 280 -3.30 -32.91 7.80
CA VAL A 280 -2.12 -32.06 7.84
C VAL A 280 -1.18 -32.41 8.99
N VAL A 281 -1.73 -32.61 10.18
CA VAL A 281 -0.94 -33.03 11.37
C VAL A 281 -0.33 -34.42 11.16
N ALA A 282 -1.09 -35.36 10.61
CA ALA A 282 -0.59 -36.71 10.34
C ALA A 282 0.56 -36.69 9.31
N GLN A 283 0.43 -35.90 8.23
CA GLN A 283 1.46 -35.74 7.22
C GLN A 283 2.72 -35.08 7.79
N ALA A 284 2.58 -34.01 8.57
CA ALA A 284 3.72 -33.36 9.22
C ALA A 284 4.49 -34.33 10.14
N ASN A 285 3.77 -35.12 10.95
CA ASN A 285 4.38 -36.13 11.82
C ASN A 285 5.11 -37.20 11.01
N SER A 286 4.56 -37.67 9.88
CA SER A 286 5.21 -38.67 9.02
C SER A 286 6.50 -38.19 8.41
N LEU A 287 6.63 -36.86 8.20
CA LEU A 287 7.83 -36.18 7.68
C LEU A 287 8.81 -35.76 8.80
N GLY A 288 8.48 -36.05 10.06
CA GLY A 288 9.30 -35.64 11.21
C GLY A 288 9.28 -34.15 11.49
N LEU A 289 8.33 -33.40 10.89
CA LEU A 289 8.16 -31.97 11.09
C LEU A 289 7.44 -31.71 12.41
N GLN A 290 8.10 -31.01 13.34
CA GLN A 290 7.48 -30.65 14.63
C GLN A 290 6.69 -29.34 14.46
N ILE A 291 5.37 -29.44 14.46
CA ILE A 291 4.49 -28.28 14.43
C ILE A 291 4.52 -27.62 15.82
N ARG A 292 4.84 -26.32 15.85
CA ARG A 292 4.83 -25.48 17.05
C ARG A 292 3.48 -24.83 17.27
N SER A 293 2.89 -24.24 16.22
CA SER A 293 1.54 -23.69 16.24
C SER A 293 0.88 -23.85 14.87
N ILE A 294 -0.46 -23.81 14.88
CA ILE A 294 -1.31 -23.78 13.69
C ILE A 294 -2.29 -22.63 13.87
N ASP A 295 -2.27 -21.71 12.93
CA ASP A 295 -3.23 -20.61 12.90
C ASP A 295 -4.22 -20.85 11.75
N ILE A 296 -5.51 -20.68 12.05
CA ILE A 296 -6.60 -20.77 11.05
C ILE A 296 -7.06 -19.34 10.79
N GLU A 297 -6.94 -18.92 9.54
CA GLU A 297 -7.31 -17.58 9.12
C GLU A 297 -8.47 -17.65 8.14
N GLU A 298 -9.46 -16.77 8.33
CA GLU A 298 -10.48 -16.52 7.32
C GLU A 298 -9.86 -15.93 6.04
N PRO A 299 -10.54 -16.00 4.87
CA PRO A 299 -10.05 -15.43 3.64
C PRO A 299 -9.62 -13.96 3.84
N ASN A 300 -8.36 -13.68 3.57
CA ASN A 300 -7.74 -12.36 3.65
C ASN A 300 -7.09 -11.98 2.30
N LEU A 301 -6.56 -10.78 2.19
CA LEU A 301 -5.91 -10.33 0.95
C LEU A 301 -4.66 -11.15 0.61
N GLU A 302 -4.02 -11.80 1.59
CA GLU A 302 -2.88 -12.70 1.35
C GLU A 302 -3.32 -13.96 0.61
N ALA A 303 -4.44 -14.56 1.04
CA ALA A 303 -5.03 -15.70 0.35
C ALA A 303 -5.44 -15.34 -1.09
N VAL A 304 -6.01 -14.14 -1.28
CA VAL A 304 -6.36 -13.62 -2.62
C VAL A 304 -5.11 -13.48 -3.49
N PHE A 305 -4.06 -12.86 -2.98
CA PHE A 305 -2.82 -12.66 -3.72
C PHE A 305 -2.17 -13.99 -4.09
N LEU A 306 -2.09 -14.92 -3.14
CA LEU A 306 -1.55 -16.26 -3.33
C LEU A 306 -2.35 -17.03 -4.40
N HIS A 307 -3.68 -16.95 -4.34
CA HIS A 307 -4.57 -17.60 -5.32
C HIS A 307 -4.34 -17.06 -6.75
N LEU A 308 -4.20 -15.74 -6.89
CA LEU A 308 -4.04 -15.08 -8.20
C LEU A 308 -2.65 -15.24 -8.81
N THR A 309 -1.60 -15.34 -7.99
CA THR A 309 -0.20 -15.34 -8.46
C THR A 309 0.48 -16.70 -8.33
N GLY A 310 -0.06 -17.61 -7.51
CA GLY A 310 0.57 -18.87 -7.13
C GLY A 310 1.82 -18.68 -6.25
N LYS A 311 2.07 -17.49 -5.73
CA LYS A 311 3.25 -17.12 -4.92
C LYS A 311 2.83 -16.17 -3.81
N GLY A 312 3.40 -16.36 -2.61
CA GLY A 312 3.26 -15.34 -1.54
C GLY A 312 3.88 -14.00 -1.95
N LEU A 313 3.48 -12.92 -1.27
CA LEU A 313 4.16 -11.63 -1.42
C LEU A 313 5.64 -11.83 -1.08
N ARG A 314 6.51 -11.51 -2.04
CA ARG A 314 7.96 -11.60 -1.83
C ARG A 314 8.40 -10.37 -1.05
N ASP A 315 8.76 -10.56 0.20
CA ASP A 315 9.68 -9.67 0.88
C ASP A 315 11.08 -9.89 0.25
N SER A 316 11.54 -8.89 -0.48
CA SER A 316 12.89 -8.88 -1.05
C SER A 316 13.81 -8.03 -0.19
#